data_0e25c827088abc24a353b551acdc91ee
#
_entry.id   0e25c827088abc24a353b551acdc91ee
#
_cell.length_a   1.000
_cell.length_b   1.000
_cell.length_c   1.000
_cell.angle_alpha   90.00
_cell.angle_beta   90.00
_cell.angle_gamma   90.00
#
_symmetry.space_group_name_H-M   'P 1'
#
loop_
_entity.id
_entity.type
_entity.pdbx_description
1 polymer ?
#
loop_
_entity_poly.entity_id
_entity_poly.type
_entity_poly.pdbx_seq_one_letter_code
_entity_poly.pdbx_strand_id
1 'polypeptide(L)'
;NAIPLNGFETVQPIYQFIKYLLKNEKDLQIDSEHMMVISPDEGGMGRAVFFANVLGLDLGMFYKRRDYTRIVNGRNPIVAHEFLGSSVEGKDVIIVDDMISSGESMLDTAKELKRRKARKVFICTTFGLFTNGLSKFDEYYENGIIDRVLTTNLVYQTPELLSKPYYIDVDMSKYIALIIDNLNHDSSLSDLLNPTKRINRLLEKYRAGER
;
A
#
# COMPACT_ATOMS: atom_id res chain seq x y z
N ASN A 1 6.40 -19.41 -6.42
CA ASN A 1 7.70 -20.07 -6.67
C ASN A 1 7.63 -21.20 -7.71
N ALA A 2 6.50 -21.41 -8.40
CA ALA A 2 6.33 -22.39 -9.45
C ALA A 2 6.53 -21.81 -10.86
N ILE A 3 6.77 -20.50 -10.99
CA ILE A 3 6.94 -19.82 -12.26
C ILE A 3 8.43 -19.81 -12.62
N PRO A 4 8.83 -20.22 -13.85
CA PRO A 4 10.20 -20.14 -14.30
C PRO A 4 10.71 -18.69 -14.25
N LEU A 5 11.94 -18.48 -13.75
CA LEU A 5 12.52 -17.13 -13.62
C LEU A 5 12.77 -16.47 -14.99
N ASN A 6 12.95 -17.25 -16.04
CA ASN A 6 13.16 -16.73 -17.39
C ASN A 6 11.83 -16.36 -18.05
N GLY A 7 11.71 -15.13 -18.51
CA GLY A 7 10.51 -14.60 -19.16
C GLY A 7 9.42 -14.13 -18.19
N PHE A 8 9.75 -13.94 -16.90
CA PHE A 8 8.84 -13.40 -15.90
C PHE A 8 9.45 -12.13 -15.27
N GLU A 9 8.73 -11.04 -15.36
CA GLU A 9 9.13 -9.76 -14.78
C GLU A 9 8.06 -9.26 -13.80
N THR A 10 8.49 -8.71 -12.67
CA THR A 10 7.61 -8.17 -11.65
C THR A 10 7.53 -6.65 -11.78
N VAL A 11 6.31 -6.16 -11.95
CA VAL A 11 6.01 -4.73 -12.02
C VAL A 11 5.56 -4.23 -10.65
N GLN A 12 6.24 -3.21 -10.13
CA GLN A 12 5.93 -2.61 -8.83
C GLN A 12 5.30 -1.22 -9.02
N PRO A 13 4.07 -0.97 -8.52
CA PRO A 13 3.37 0.31 -8.68
C PRO A 13 3.82 1.40 -7.69
N ILE A 14 4.89 1.17 -6.93
CA ILE A 14 5.33 2.08 -5.84
C ILE A 14 5.53 3.53 -6.29
N TYR A 15 6.13 3.76 -7.47
CA TYR A 15 6.32 5.11 -7.98
C TYR A 15 4.98 5.84 -8.16
N GLN A 16 3.99 5.14 -8.70
CA GLN A 16 2.66 5.69 -8.93
C GLN A 16 1.95 5.97 -7.59
N PHE A 17 2.03 5.07 -6.61
CA PHE A 17 1.46 5.31 -5.29
C PHE A 17 2.06 6.55 -4.64
N ILE A 18 3.38 6.69 -4.60
CA ILE A 18 4.03 7.86 -4.01
C ILE A 18 3.65 9.13 -4.77
N LYS A 19 3.68 9.11 -6.10
CA LYS A 19 3.28 10.25 -6.93
C LYS A 19 1.85 10.71 -6.62
N TYR A 20 0.89 9.78 -6.55
CA TYR A 20 -0.51 10.13 -6.28
C TYR A 20 -0.73 10.56 -4.83
N LEU A 21 -0.04 9.95 -3.88
CA LEU A 21 -0.09 10.36 -2.48
C LEU A 21 0.42 11.80 -2.31
N LEU A 22 1.58 12.13 -2.85
CA LEU A 22 2.15 13.48 -2.78
C LEU A 22 1.30 14.53 -3.50
N LYS A 23 0.57 14.14 -4.55
CA LYS A 23 -0.35 15.03 -5.26
C LYS A 23 -1.59 15.38 -4.43
N ASN A 24 -2.09 14.42 -3.64
CA ASN A 24 -3.36 14.55 -2.91
C ASN A 24 -3.16 15.00 -1.46
N GLU A 25 -1.99 14.72 -0.86
CA GLU A 25 -1.67 15.08 0.52
C GLU A 25 -0.52 16.11 0.53
N LYS A 26 -0.77 17.28 1.14
CA LYS A 26 0.15 18.44 1.07
C LYS A 26 1.09 18.56 2.24
N ASP A 27 0.77 17.91 3.36
CA ASP A 27 1.44 18.04 4.65
C ASP A 27 2.24 16.79 5.04
N LEU A 28 2.61 15.95 4.06
CA LEU A 28 3.40 14.76 4.30
C LEU A 28 4.87 15.11 4.53
N GLN A 29 5.43 14.49 5.55
CA GLN A 29 6.88 14.49 5.80
C GLN A 29 7.37 13.05 5.59
N ILE A 30 8.11 12.84 4.48
CA ILE A 30 8.60 11.51 4.09
C ILE A 30 10.01 11.35 4.64
N ASP A 31 10.09 11.00 5.90
CA ASP A 31 11.28 10.66 6.66
C ASP A 31 10.93 9.69 7.80
N SER A 32 11.92 9.06 8.40
CA SER A 32 11.71 8.03 9.42
C SER A 32 11.17 8.54 10.75
N GLU A 33 11.22 9.87 11.01
CA GLU A 33 10.64 10.47 12.21
C GLU A 33 9.13 10.61 12.08
N HIS A 34 8.63 10.92 10.87
CA HIS A 34 7.24 11.29 10.63
C HIS A 34 6.42 10.23 9.90
N MET A 35 7.06 9.25 9.27
CA MET A 35 6.36 8.25 8.47
C MET A 35 6.94 6.85 8.65
N MET A 36 6.07 5.83 8.56
CA MET A 36 6.44 4.42 8.64
C MET A 36 5.65 3.59 7.62
N VAL A 37 6.31 2.59 7.05
CA VAL A 37 5.65 1.58 6.21
C VAL A 37 5.20 0.40 7.08
N ILE A 38 4.01 -0.11 6.82
CA ILE A 38 3.40 -1.18 7.61
C ILE A 38 3.04 -2.35 6.69
N SER A 39 3.49 -3.55 7.05
CA SER A 39 2.97 -4.79 6.51
C SER A 39 1.78 -5.26 7.35
N PRO A 40 0.61 -5.55 6.77
CA PRO A 40 -0.56 -6.02 7.52
C PRO A 40 -0.41 -7.45 8.02
N ASP A 41 0.52 -8.21 7.43
CA ASP A 41 0.85 -9.57 7.83
C ASP A 41 2.21 -10.00 7.26
N GLU A 42 2.59 -11.27 7.48
CA GLU A 42 3.86 -11.85 7.00
C GLU A 42 3.93 -11.95 5.47
N GLY A 43 2.79 -12.18 4.81
CA GLY A 43 2.70 -12.33 3.35
C GLY A 43 3.04 -11.04 2.59
N GLY A 44 2.72 -9.88 3.15
CA GLY A 44 3.01 -8.56 2.61
C GLY A 44 4.45 -8.07 2.84
N MET A 45 5.24 -8.76 3.67
CA MET A 45 6.52 -8.26 4.18
C MET A 45 7.53 -7.90 3.06
N GLY A 46 7.71 -8.76 2.06
CA GLY A 46 8.66 -8.49 0.97
C GLY A 46 8.34 -7.19 0.22
N ARG A 47 7.07 -6.91 0.02
CA ARG A 47 6.57 -5.70 -0.64
C ARG A 47 6.78 -4.48 0.25
N ALA A 48 6.46 -4.60 1.54
CA ALA A 48 6.64 -3.53 2.51
C ALA A 48 8.13 -3.18 2.72
N VAL A 49 9.02 -4.18 2.76
CA VAL A 49 10.49 -3.99 2.81
C VAL A 49 10.96 -3.18 1.60
N PHE A 50 10.53 -3.55 0.39
CA PHE A 50 10.90 -2.82 -0.81
C PHE A 50 10.42 -1.36 -0.75
N PHE A 51 9.18 -1.15 -0.31
CA PHE A 51 8.59 0.19 -0.18
C PHE A 51 9.36 1.04 0.85
N ALA A 52 9.64 0.49 2.02
CA ALA A 52 10.39 1.15 3.08
C ALA A 52 11.82 1.52 2.64
N ASN A 53 12.53 0.58 2.02
CA ASN A 53 13.90 0.81 1.55
C ASN A 53 14.00 1.91 0.49
N VAL A 54 13.06 1.94 -0.46
CA VAL A 54 13.07 2.96 -1.53
C VAL A 54 12.78 4.35 -0.97
N LEU A 55 11.97 4.45 0.09
CA LEU A 55 11.62 5.73 0.72
C LEU A 55 12.57 6.12 1.86
N GLY A 56 13.44 5.22 2.31
CA GLY A 56 14.29 5.44 3.48
C GLY A 56 13.49 5.52 4.79
N LEU A 57 12.41 4.73 4.90
CA LEU A 57 11.51 4.73 6.05
C LEU A 57 11.69 3.49 6.93
N ASP A 58 11.28 3.60 8.19
CA ASP A 58 11.13 2.46 9.07
C ASP A 58 10.01 1.52 8.62
N LEU A 59 10.13 0.25 8.99
CA LEU A 59 9.16 -0.79 8.71
C LEU A 59 8.57 -1.33 10.01
N GLY A 60 7.24 -1.47 10.03
CA GLY A 60 6.50 -2.22 11.02
C GLY A 60 5.71 -3.35 10.39
N MET A 61 5.38 -4.37 11.15
CA MET A 61 4.51 -5.46 10.67
C MET A 61 3.56 -5.92 11.76
N PHE A 62 2.43 -6.45 11.33
CA PHE A 62 1.53 -7.18 12.19
C PHE A 62 1.73 -8.68 12.05
N TYR A 63 1.88 -9.34 13.18
CA TYR A 63 1.97 -10.77 13.27
C TYR A 63 0.66 -11.34 13.83
N LYS A 64 0.00 -12.19 13.04
CA LYS A 64 -1.26 -12.87 13.43
C LYS A 64 -0.93 -14.24 14.01
N ARG A 65 -0.76 -14.32 15.33
CA ARG A 65 -0.60 -15.62 15.99
C ARG A 65 -1.94 -16.36 15.99
N ARG A 66 -1.95 -17.54 15.37
CA ARG A 66 -3.12 -18.43 15.31
C ARG A 66 -3.02 -19.55 16.34
N ASP A 67 -4.15 -19.89 16.94
CA ASP A 67 -4.25 -21.10 17.78
C ASP A 67 -4.50 -22.32 16.88
N TYR A 68 -3.44 -23.07 16.63
CA TYR A 68 -3.52 -24.30 15.84
C TYR A 68 -4.11 -25.48 16.58
N THR A 69 -4.40 -25.35 17.90
CA THR A 69 -5.04 -26.39 18.71
C THR A 69 -6.55 -26.41 18.56
N ARG A 70 -7.14 -25.38 17.97
CA ARG A 70 -8.59 -25.21 17.80
C ARG A 70 -8.94 -24.85 16.37
N ILE A 71 -10.09 -25.36 15.92
CA ILE A 71 -10.71 -24.97 14.65
C ILE A 71 -12.09 -24.41 14.97
N VAL A 72 -12.35 -23.16 14.57
CA VAL A 72 -13.64 -22.48 14.72
C VAL A 72 -14.07 -22.02 13.33
N ASN A 73 -15.27 -22.48 12.89
CA ASN A 73 -15.79 -22.19 11.54
C ASN A 73 -14.80 -22.51 10.40
N GLY A 74 -14.10 -23.64 10.51
CA GLY A 74 -13.14 -24.10 9.50
C GLY A 74 -11.80 -23.34 9.47
N ARG A 75 -11.52 -22.48 10.45
CA ARG A 75 -10.29 -21.70 10.55
C ARG A 75 -9.68 -21.76 11.95
N ASN A 76 -8.37 -21.65 12.02
CA ASN A 76 -7.69 -21.49 13.30
C ASN A 76 -7.91 -20.06 13.81
N PRO A 77 -8.46 -19.86 15.03
CA PRO A 77 -8.71 -18.52 15.55
C PRO A 77 -7.42 -17.74 15.77
N ILE A 78 -7.47 -16.43 15.51
CA ILE A 78 -6.37 -15.51 15.81
C ILE A 78 -6.41 -15.25 17.33
N VAL A 79 -5.34 -15.61 18.04
CA VAL A 79 -5.23 -15.42 19.49
C VAL A 79 -4.43 -14.18 19.88
N ALA A 80 -3.62 -13.64 18.95
CA ALA A 80 -2.92 -12.39 19.15
C ALA A 80 -2.67 -11.71 17.81
N HIS A 81 -2.79 -10.38 17.81
CA HIS A 81 -2.42 -9.50 16.71
C HIS A 81 -1.33 -8.59 17.24
N GLU A 82 -0.09 -9.05 17.12
CA GLU A 82 1.09 -8.39 17.68
C GLU A 82 1.72 -7.47 16.66
N PHE A 83 2.10 -6.28 17.08
CA PHE A 83 2.82 -5.33 16.25
C PHE A 83 4.32 -5.43 16.53
N LEU A 84 5.10 -5.63 15.50
CA LEU A 84 6.56 -5.68 15.52
C LEU A 84 7.09 -4.46 14.77
N GLY A 85 7.76 -3.58 15.49
CA GLY A 85 8.31 -2.33 14.93
C GLY A 85 8.51 -1.25 16.00
N SER A 86 9.07 -0.12 15.61
CA SER A 86 9.19 1.07 16.47
C SER A 86 7.80 1.73 16.67
N SER A 87 7.71 2.72 17.58
CA SER A 87 6.45 3.41 17.83
C SER A 87 5.91 4.10 16.56
N VAL A 88 4.60 3.99 16.36
CA VAL A 88 3.86 4.72 15.32
C VAL A 88 3.19 5.98 15.85
N GLU A 89 3.35 6.30 17.14
CA GLU A 89 2.72 7.44 17.77
C GLU A 89 3.12 8.74 17.08
N GLY A 90 2.13 9.49 16.60
CA GLY A 90 2.31 10.76 15.87
C GLY A 90 2.78 10.62 14.42
N LYS A 91 3.14 9.41 13.97
CA LYS A 91 3.59 9.19 12.58
C LYS A 91 2.43 8.95 11.63
N ASP A 92 2.63 9.31 10.37
CA ASP A 92 1.83 8.83 9.26
C ASP A 92 2.23 7.40 8.93
N VAL A 93 1.27 6.56 8.59
CA VAL A 93 1.56 5.16 8.28
C VAL A 93 1.00 4.79 6.90
N ILE A 94 1.80 4.03 6.14
CA ILE A 94 1.39 3.49 4.84
C ILE A 94 1.29 1.97 4.98
N ILE A 95 0.07 1.44 4.95
CA ILE A 95 -0.17 0.00 4.90
C ILE A 95 -0.01 -0.43 3.44
N VAL A 96 0.85 -1.42 3.18
CA VAL A 96 1.13 -1.89 1.82
C VAL A 96 0.80 -3.37 1.69
N ASP A 97 -0.04 -3.71 0.69
CA ASP A 97 -0.37 -5.09 0.36
C ASP A 97 -0.61 -5.28 -1.15
N ASP A 98 -0.88 -6.52 -1.59
CA ASP A 98 -1.20 -6.82 -2.99
C ASP A 98 -2.64 -6.48 -3.34
N MET A 99 -3.59 -6.82 -2.48
CA MET A 99 -5.00 -6.59 -2.79
C MET A 99 -5.85 -6.29 -1.55
N ILE A 100 -6.90 -5.55 -1.78
CA ILE A 100 -8.07 -5.49 -0.91
C ILE A 100 -9.10 -6.48 -1.47
N SER A 101 -9.32 -7.62 -0.78
CA SER A 101 -10.43 -8.50 -1.05
C SER A 101 -11.68 -7.99 -0.29
N SER A 102 -11.99 -8.51 0.89
CA SER A 102 -13.05 -7.98 1.75
C SER A 102 -12.68 -6.68 2.47
N GLY A 103 -11.38 -6.40 2.60
CA GLY A 103 -10.86 -5.25 3.33
C GLY A 103 -10.70 -5.45 4.84
N GLU A 104 -11.22 -6.53 5.42
CA GLU A 104 -11.21 -6.73 6.88
C GLU A 104 -9.81 -6.66 7.48
N SER A 105 -8.85 -7.34 6.87
CA SER A 105 -7.46 -7.34 7.36
C SER A 105 -6.83 -5.95 7.38
N MET A 106 -7.11 -5.13 6.34
CA MET A 106 -6.62 -3.76 6.23
C MET A 106 -7.26 -2.84 7.27
N LEU A 107 -8.58 -2.97 7.44
CA LEU A 107 -9.34 -2.16 8.38
C LEU A 107 -8.98 -2.51 9.83
N ASP A 108 -8.80 -3.79 10.17
CA ASP A 108 -8.34 -4.22 11.49
C ASP A 108 -6.92 -3.67 11.79
N THR A 109 -6.03 -3.72 10.79
CA THR A 109 -4.69 -3.14 10.88
C THR A 109 -4.76 -1.63 11.10
N ALA A 110 -5.58 -0.93 10.33
CA ALA A 110 -5.78 0.53 10.47
C ALA A 110 -6.31 0.91 11.85
N LYS A 111 -7.30 0.18 12.37
CA LYS A 111 -7.86 0.38 13.69
C LYS A 111 -6.81 0.21 14.79
N GLU A 112 -5.98 -0.83 14.71
CA GLU A 112 -4.92 -1.07 15.68
C GLU A 112 -3.83 0.02 15.62
N LEU A 113 -3.48 0.52 14.42
CA LEU A 113 -2.56 1.63 14.25
C LEU A 113 -3.09 2.94 14.86
N LYS A 114 -4.37 3.24 14.68
CA LYS A 114 -5.01 4.39 15.35
C LYS A 114 -5.04 4.23 16.87
N ARG A 115 -5.30 3.02 17.38
CA ARG A 115 -5.20 2.72 18.82
C ARG A 115 -3.80 3.01 19.37
N ARG A 116 -2.75 2.82 18.53
CA ARG A 116 -1.35 3.17 18.81
C ARG A 116 -1.01 4.62 18.50
N LYS A 117 -2.04 5.46 18.26
CA LYS A 117 -1.93 6.90 18.02
C LYS A 117 -1.19 7.30 16.74
N ALA A 118 -1.28 6.48 15.69
CA ALA A 118 -0.84 6.91 14.36
C ALA A 118 -1.62 8.16 13.92
N ARG A 119 -0.94 9.14 13.30
CA ARG A 119 -1.54 10.41 12.85
C ARG A 119 -2.49 10.18 11.68
N LYS A 120 -1.96 9.78 10.54
CA LYS A 120 -2.73 9.43 9.33
C LYS A 120 -2.48 7.97 8.94
N VAL A 121 -3.49 7.34 8.36
CA VAL A 121 -3.40 5.96 7.87
C VAL A 121 -3.75 5.93 6.39
N PHE A 122 -2.77 5.56 5.58
CA PHE A 122 -2.90 5.37 4.14
C PHE A 122 -2.83 3.89 3.82
N ILE A 123 -3.71 3.42 2.94
CA ILE A 123 -3.74 2.03 2.45
C ILE A 123 -3.36 2.04 0.98
N CYS A 124 -2.31 1.30 0.60
CA CYS A 124 -1.83 1.19 -0.77
C CYS A 124 -1.83 -0.27 -1.19
N THR A 125 -2.68 -0.65 -2.13
CA THR A 125 -2.75 -2.01 -2.67
C THR A 125 -2.81 -2.00 -4.19
N THR A 126 -2.20 -2.99 -4.84
CA THR A 126 -2.24 -3.08 -6.31
C THR A 126 -3.68 -3.27 -6.80
N PHE A 127 -4.44 -4.16 -6.17
CA PHE A 127 -5.79 -4.49 -6.61
C PHE A 127 -6.83 -4.16 -5.54
N GLY A 128 -7.88 -3.44 -5.91
CA GLY A 128 -9.02 -3.13 -5.05
C GLY A 128 -10.27 -3.87 -5.51
N LEU A 129 -10.59 -5.02 -4.90
CA LEU A 129 -11.77 -5.82 -5.27
C LEU A 129 -13.01 -5.43 -4.47
N PHE A 130 -12.85 -5.03 -3.21
CA PHE A 130 -13.92 -4.60 -2.31
C PHE A 130 -15.13 -5.55 -2.29
N THR A 131 -14.89 -6.85 -2.16
CA THR A 131 -15.89 -7.92 -2.33
C THR A 131 -17.07 -7.83 -1.34
N ASN A 132 -16.87 -7.17 -0.19
CA ASN A 132 -17.91 -6.94 0.82
C ASN A 132 -18.53 -5.53 0.73
N GLY A 133 -18.31 -4.82 -0.39
CA GLY A 133 -18.78 -3.45 -0.58
C GLY A 133 -17.94 -2.41 0.16
N LEU A 134 -18.41 -1.17 0.19
CA LEU A 134 -17.67 0.00 0.67
C LEU A 134 -18.11 0.50 2.05
N SER A 135 -19.22 0.02 2.59
CA SER A 135 -19.84 0.55 3.81
C SER A 135 -18.91 0.58 5.03
N LYS A 136 -18.07 -0.46 5.21
CA LYS A 136 -17.07 -0.47 6.29
C LYS A 136 -15.95 0.56 6.06
N PHE A 137 -15.54 0.78 4.82
CA PHE A 137 -14.54 1.81 4.48
C PHE A 137 -15.11 3.20 4.73
N ASP A 138 -16.39 3.43 4.37
CA ASP A 138 -17.09 4.68 4.65
C ASP A 138 -17.12 4.96 6.15
N GLU A 139 -17.56 3.98 6.96
CA GLU A 139 -17.58 4.07 8.43
C GLU A 139 -16.19 4.38 9.00
N TYR A 140 -15.14 3.71 8.54
CA TYR A 140 -13.79 3.89 9.04
C TYR A 140 -13.20 5.25 8.66
N TYR A 141 -13.55 5.75 7.48
CA TYR A 141 -13.18 7.10 7.05
C TYR A 141 -13.90 8.17 7.89
N GLU A 142 -15.21 8.06 8.08
CA GLU A 142 -16.02 8.99 8.88
C GLU A 142 -15.54 9.04 10.34
N ASN A 143 -15.11 7.92 10.89
CA ASN A 143 -14.54 7.83 12.23
C ASN A 143 -13.04 8.21 12.30
N GLY A 144 -12.43 8.67 11.21
CA GLY A 144 -11.02 9.09 11.17
C GLY A 144 -10.02 7.95 11.38
N ILE A 145 -10.41 6.70 11.10
CA ILE A 145 -9.54 5.51 11.24
C ILE A 145 -8.65 5.34 10.00
N ILE A 146 -9.17 5.66 8.82
CA ILE A 146 -8.40 5.70 7.58
C ILE A 146 -8.49 7.10 6.97
N ASP A 147 -7.43 7.53 6.31
CA ASP A 147 -7.38 8.83 5.64
C ASP A 147 -7.47 8.68 4.13
N ARG A 148 -6.75 7.75 3.52
CA ARG A 148 -6.81 7.46 2.08
C ARG A 148 -6.67 5.97 1.80
N VAL A 149 -7.32 5.55 0.72
CA VAL A 149 -7.18 4.22 0.11
C VAL A 149 -6.78 4.41 -1.34
N LEU A 150 -5.61 3.90 -1.70
CA LEU A 150 -5.04 3.97 -3.04
C LEU A 150 -5.04 2.57 -3.64
N THR A 151 -5.69 2.41 -4.79
CA THR A 151 -5.55 1.18 -5.59
C THR A 151 -5.31 1.54 -7.06
N THR A 152 -4.73 0.61 -7.81
CA THR A 152 -4.50 0.85 -9.23
C THR A 152 -5.77 0.59 -10.06
N ASN A 153 -5.84 1.19 -11.26
CA ASN A 153 -6.88 0.92 -12.24
C ASN A 153 -6.63 -0.37 -13.07
N LEU A 154 -5.85 -1.31 -12.55
CA LEU A 154 -5.59 -2.60 -13.21
C LEU A 154 -6.76 -3.60 -13.09
N VAL A 155 -7.73 -3.29 -12.24
CA VAL A 155 -9.03 -3.98 -12.13
C VAL A 155 -10.15 -2.96 -12.27
N TYR A 156 -11.34 -3.43 -12.65
CA TYR A 156 -12.49 -2.55 -12.78
C TYR A 156 -12.82 -1.84 -11.47
N GLN A 157 -13.03 -0.55 -11.57
CA GLN A 157 -13.41 0.32 -10.45
C GLN A 157 -14.83 0.82 -10.67
N THR A 158 -15.69 0.61 -9.68
CA THR A 158 -17.08 1.05 -9.77
C THR A 158 -17.19 2.57 -9.70
N PRO A 159 -18.20 3.20 -10.36
CA PRO A 159 -18.46 4.63 -10.20
C PRO A 159 -18.66 5.05 -8.74
N GLU A 160 -19.26 4.17 -7.93
CA GLU A 160 -19.41 4.40 -6.49
C GLU A 160 -18.05 4.54 -5.81
N LEU A 161 -17.10 3.62 -6.05
CA LEU A 161 -15.75 3.67 -5.47
C LEU A 161 -15.03 4.96 -5.89
N LEU A 162 -15.08 5.30 -7.18
CA LEU A 162 -14.43 6.50 -7.73
C LEU A 162 -14.98 7.81 -7.15
N SER A 163 -16.21 7.80 -6.60
CA SER A 163 -16.83 8.97 -5.96
C SER A 163 -16.46 9.16 -4.49
N LYS A 164 -15.80 8.17 -3.86
CA LYS A 164 -15.50 8.21 -2.42
C LYS A 164 -14.39 9.23 -2.11
N PRO A 165 -14.55 10.09 -1.08
CA PRO A 165 -13.59 11.14 -0.76
C PRO A 165 -12.25 10.62 -0.24
N TYR A 166 -12.22 9.39 0.29
CA TYR A 166 -10.99 8.73 0.76
C TYR A 166 -10.26 7.97 -0.34
N TYR A 167 -10.90 7.75 -1.50
CA TYR A 167 -10.36 6.90 -2.54
C TYR A 167 -9.49 7.70 -3.52
N ILE A 168 -8.36 7.13 -3.88
CA ILE A 168 -7.45 7.66 -4.90
C ILE A 168 -7.24 6.58 -5.95
N ASP A 169 -7.73 6.84 -7.16
CA ASP A 169 -7.44 6.02 -8.34
C ASP A 169 -6.00 6.28 -8.81
N VAL A 170 -5.19 5.24 -8.82
CA VAL A 170 -3.80 5.28 -9.26
C VAL A 170 -3.69 4.76 -10.68
N ASP A 171 -3.70 5.67 -11.63
CA ASP A 171 -3.67 5.35 -13.06
C ASP A 171 -2.33 4.76 -13.49
N MET A 172 -2.37 3.51 -13.98
CA MET A 172 -1.24 2.74 -14.49
C MET A 172 -1.15 2.75 -16.02
N SER A 173 -2.12 3.36 -16.72
CA SER A 173 -2.25 3.26 -18.19
C SER A 173 -0.99 3.67 -18.92
N LYS A 174 -0.41 4.83 -18.57
CA LYS A 174 0.84 5.28 -19.18
C LYS A 174 2.01 4.33 -18.92
N TYR A 175 2.08 3.77 -17.72
CA TYR A 175 3.16 2.86 -17.35
C TYR A 175 3.06 1.55 -18.12
N ILE A 176 1.86 1.00 -18.24
CA ILE A 176 1.59 -0.21 -19.04
C ILE A 176 1.87 0.06 -20.53
N ALA A 177 1.46 1.22 -21.06
CA ALA A 177 1.76 1.59 -22.44
C ALA A 177 3.27 1.64 -22.73
N LEU A 178 4.09 2.17 -21.80
CA LEU A 178 5.54 2.18 -21.93
C LEU A 178 6.16 0.77 -21.89
N ILE A 179 5.60 -0.13 -21.08
CA ILE A 179 6.04 -1.54 -21.07
C ILE A 179 5.75 -2.20 -22.41
N ILE A 180 4.53 -2.01 -22.94
CA ILE A 180 4.13 -2.54 -24.24
C ILE A 180 5.03 -1.98 -25.36
N ASP A 181 5.30 -0.69 -25.35
CA ASP A 181 6.16 -0.03 -26.32
C ASP A 181 7.58 -0.61 -26.31
N ASN A 182 8.19 -0.74 -25.13
CA ASN A 182 9.53 -1.31 -25.00
C ASN A 182 9.58 -2.78 -25.44
N LEU A 183 8.59 -3.59 -25.08
CA LEU A 183 8.50 -4.98 -25.52
C LEU A 183 8.34 -5.08 -27.04
N ASN A 184 7.55 -4.20 -27.65
CA ASN A 184 7.31 -4.19 -29.10
C ASN A 184 8.54 -3.76 -29.91
N HIS A 185 9.47 -3.02 -29.28
CA HIS A 185 10.71 -2.54 -29.91
C HIS A 185 11.95 -3.30 -29.42
N ASP A 186 11.79 -4.46 -28.76
CA ASP A 186 12.90 -5.25 -28.17
C ASP A 186 13.83 -4.40 -27.27
N SER A 187 13.29 -3.38 -26.62
CA SER A 187 14.02 -2.46 -25.77
C SER A 187 14.06 -2.96 -24.32
N SER A 188 15.12 -2.58 -23.57
CA SER A 188 15.25 -2.96 -22.17
C SER A 188 14.16 -2.38 -21.28
N LEU A 189 13.59 -3.21 -20.40
CA LEU A 189 12.64 -2.80 -19.36
C LEU A 189 13.32 -2.31 -18.07
N SER A 190 14.64 -2.42 -17.93
CA SER A 190 15.36 -2.18 -16.68
C SER A 190 15.04 -0.83 -16.04
N ASP A 191 14.99 0.26 -16.81
CA ASP A 191 14.68 1.60 -16.30
C ASP A 191 13.22 1.78 -15.89
N LEU A 192 12.30 1.01 -16.47
CA LEU A 192 10.90 1.00 -16.09
C LEU A 192 10.66 0.17 -14.83
N LEU A 193 11.33 -0.99 -14.71
CA LEU A 193 11.17 -1.90 -13.57
C LEU A 193 11.88 -1.41 -12.31
N ASN A 194 12.94 -0.59 -12.45
CA ASN A 194 13.61 0.02 -11.29
C ASN A 194 13.15 1.47 -11.07
N PRO A 195 12.18 1.71 -10.18
CA PRO A 195 11.61 3.03 -9.97
C PRO A 195 12.48 3.94 -9.09
N THR A 196 13.57 3.47 -8.48
CA THR A 196 14.33 4.18 -7.44
C THR A 196 14.79 5.57 -7.88
N LYS A 197 15.40 5.69 -9.06
CA LYS A 197 15.85 7.00 -9.58
C LYS A 197 14.69 7.97 -9.79
N ARG A 198 13.54 7.48 -10.26
CA ARG A 198 12.35 8.32 -10.48
C ARG A 198 11.72 8.75 -9.16
N ILE A 199 11.69 7.87 -8.16
CA ILE A 199 11.19 8.18 -6.83
C ILE A 199 12.08 9.22 -6.17
N ASN A 200 13.42 9.08 -6.20
CA ASN A 200 14.34 10.06 -5.63
C ASN A 200 14.13 11.45 -6.23
N ARG A 201 14.05 11.56 -7.56
CA ARG A 201 13.73 12.85 -8.22
C ARG A 201 12.38 13.43 -7.79
N LEU A 202 11.37 12.57 -7.60
CA LEU A 202 10.05 13.00 -7.15
C LEU A 202 10.12 13.55 -5.72
N LEU A 203 10.84 12.88 -4.83
CA LEU A 203 11.04 13.32 -3.45
C LEU A 203 11.87 14.59 -3.35
N GLU A 204 12.93 14.75 -4.18
CA GLU A 204 13.72 15.97 -4.27
C GLU A 204 12.85 17.17 -4.67
N LYS A 205 12.04 17.03 -5.72
CA LYS A 205 11.09 18.07 -6.14
C LYS A 205 10.08 18.42 -5.05
N TYR A 206 9.51 17.41 -4.42
CA TYR A 206 8.56 17.61 -3.34
C TYR A 206 9.18 18.39 -2.16
N ARG A 207 10.41 18.02 -1.74
CA ARG A 207 11.16 18.74 -0.69
C ARG A 207 11.53 20.16 -1.07
N ALA A 208 11.77 20.42 -2.36
CA ALA A 208 12.02 21.76 -2.90
C ALA A 208 10.73 22.60 -3.04
N GLY A 209 9.55 22.05 -2.74
CA GLY A 209 8.26 22.72 -2.93
C GLY A 209 7.80 22.80 -4.37
N GLU A 210 8.48 22.13 -5.31
CA GLU A 210 8.09 21.99 -6.71
C GLU A 210 6.98 20.92 -6.82
N ARG A 211 5.85 21.26 -7.43
CA ARG A 211 4.69 20.38 -7.59
C ARG A 211 4.45 19.97 -9.03
#